data_0dc4998353286b6ae0c84a35b7953c81
#
_entry.id   0dc4998353286b6ae0c84a35b7953c81
#
_cell.length_a   1.000
_cell.length_b   1.000
_cell.length_c   1.000
_cell.angle_alpha   90.00
_cell.angle_beta   90.00
_cell.angle_gamma   90.00
#
_symmetry.space_group_name_H-M   'P 1'
#
loop_
_entity.id
_entity.type
_entity.pdbx_description
1 polymer ?
#
loop_
_entity_poly.entity_id
_entity_poly.type
_entity_poly.pdbx_seq_one_letter_code
_entity_poly.pdbx_strand_id
1 'polypeptide(L)'
;MADGTGWYGVWLADHYMPNTGDATPARGDTYECWALLPALAAVTERVRIGTLVSPTSVHHPALLAKRAATIDRLSDGRMVLGLGAGWQINEHHAYGIELEPPGKRVSRFEESIQIVRSMLSAESTTFHGAYYDITDAPCDPKPVQSPLPLLVGTRSPRMLRITARHAAEWNTWGTPEQAAVHRASLIETCHEVGRDPATMRTSVNALVDLDGSVPPPGRAALYGSAQQLVDQFGQYAELGFDEFILPDWNLGADSSERADMVARIKTEIVDQVAA
;
A
#
# COMPACT_ATOMS: atom_id res chain seq x y z
N MET A 1 -1.16 -10.75 17.31
CA MET A 1 0.16 -11.32 16.94
C MET A 1 1.12 -10.22 16.47
N ALA A 2 0.95 -9.55 15.33
CA ALA A 2 1.91 -8.56 14.81
C ALA A 2 2.34 -7.49 15.82
N ASP A 3 1.40 -6.93 16.58
CA ASP A 3 1.65 -5.86 17.53
C ASP A 3 2.57 -6.27 18.71
N GLY A 4 2.55 -7.54 19.11
CA GLY A 4 3.37 -8.09 20.21
C GLY A 4 4.70 -8.72 19.76
N THR A 5 4.95 -8.90 18.46
CA THR A 5 6.07 -9.68 17.93
C THR A 5 7.10 -8.87 17.14
N GLY A 6 7.08 -7.55 17.27
CA GLY A 6 8.10 -6.67 16.68
C GLY A 6 7.94 -6.40 15.19
N TRP A 7 6.78 -6.70 14.60
CA TRP A 7 6.45 -6.19 13.26
C TRP A 7 6.27 -4.68 13.29
N TYR A 8 6.62 -4.04 12.18
CA TYR A 8 6.57 -2.58 12.06
C TYR A 8 5.18 -2.07 11.65
N GLY A 9 4.47 -2.81 10.80
CA GLY A 9 3.16 -2.41 10.31
C GLY A 9 2.28 -3.59 9.88
N VAL A 10 0.98 -3.30 9.71
CA VAL A 10 -0.02 -4.20 9.14
C VAL A 10 -0.71 -3.47 7.98
N TRP A 11 -0.70 -4.10 6.83
CA TRP A 11 -1.24 -3.54 5.60
C TRP A 11 -2.41 -4.35 5.10
N LEU A 12 -3.51 -3.69 4.75
CA LEU A 12 -4.68 -4.33 4.18
C LEU A 12 -4.80 -4.01 2.69
N ALA A 13 -4.96 -5.06 1.88
CA ALA A 13 -5.40 -4.90 0.50
C ALA A 13 -6.87 -4.45 0.48
N ASP A 14 -7.19 -3.46 -0.34
CA ASP A 14 -8.55 -2.94 -0.47
C ASP A 14 -9.19 -3.53 -1.75
N HIS A 15 -9.64 -4.78 -1.61
CA HIS A 15 -10.31 -5.58 -2.62
C HIS A 15 -11.56 -6.23 -2.04
N TYR A 16 -12.51 -6.57 -2.91
CA TYR A 16 -13.80 -7.17 -2.54
C TYR A 16 -13.92 -8.65 -2.86
N MET A 17 -12.96 -9.19 -3.63
CA MET A 17 -12.89 -10.60 -3.98
C MET A 17 -11.48 -10.97 -4.47
N PRO A 18 -11.11 -12.26 -4.50
CA PRO A 18 -9.86 -12.71 -5.11
C PRO A 18 -9.79 -12.32 -6.60
N ASN A 19 -8.58 -11.96 -7.08
CA ASN A 19 -8.36 -11.59 -8.47
C ASN A 19 -8.32 -12.83 -9.38
N THR A 20 -9.04 -12.81 -10.50
CA THR A 20 -9.01 -13.84 -11.53
C THR A 20 -8.19 -13.45 -12.77
N GLY A 21 -7.79 -12.17 -12.88
CA GLY A 21 -7.07 -11.66 -14.04
C GLY A 21 -7.97 -11.22 -15.21
N ASP A 22 -9.25 -11.54 -15.15
CA ASP A 22 -10.28 -11.19 -16.16
C ASP A 22 -11.55 -10.65 -15.47
N ALA A 23 -12.70 -10.66 -16.14
CA ALA A 23 -13.98 -10.20 -15.61
C ALA A 23 -14.75 -11.29 -14.83
N THR A 24 -14.22 -12.50 -14.68
CA THR A 24 -14.90 -13.61 -14.02
C THR A 24 -14.96 -13.37 -12.51
N PRO A 25 -16.15 -13.34 -11.87
CA PRO A 25 -16.25 -13.21 -10.42
C PRO A 25 -15.59 -14.39 -9.69
N ALA A 26 -14.84 -14.12 -8.65
CA ALA A 26 -14.26 -15.13 -7.78
C ALA A 26 -15.01 -15.22 -6.45
N ARG A 27 -15.09 -16.42 -5.87
CA ARG A 27 -15.56 -16.64 -4.51
C ARG A 27 -14.36 -16.87 -3.60
N GLY A 28 -14.42 -16.32 -2.39
CA GLY A 28 -13.38 -16.45 -1.37
C GLY A 28 -13.61 -15.42 -0.27
N ASP A 29 -13.15 -15.73 0.93
CA ASP A 29 -13.28 -14.84 2.07
C ASP A 29 -12.35 -13.64 1.88
N THR A 30 -12.95 -12.49 1.58
CA THR A 30 -12.27 -11.20 1.47
C THR A 30 -12.99 -10.21 2.37
N TYR A 31 -12.36 -9.85 3.48
CA TYR A 31 -12.92 -8.87 4.40
C TYR A 31 -12.78 -7.46 3.82
N GLU A 32 -13.84 -6.65 3.97
CA GLU A 32 -13.85 -5.27 3.50
C GLU A 32 -12.83 -4.43 4.31
N CYS A 33 -11.94 -3.78 3.60
CA CYS A 33 -10.76 -3.12 4.16
C CYS A 33 -11.14 -2.01 5.18
N TRP A 34 -12.08 -1.14 4.81
CA TRP A 34 -12.45 0.02 5.62
C TRP A 34 -13.38 -0.31 6.81
N ALA A 35 -13.99 -1.49 6.79
CA ALA A 35 -14.66 -2.05 7.96
C ALA A 35 -13.67 -2.67 8.96
N LEU A 36 -12.57 -3.27 8.45
CA LEU A 36 -11.57 -3.95 9.28
C LEU A 36 -10.54 -2.99 9.90
N LEU A 37 -10.11 -1.95 9.17
CA LEU A 37 -9.10 -0.99 9.64
C LEU A 37 -9.42 -0.33 10.99
N PRO A 38 -10.64 0.19 11.25
CA PRO A 38 -10.94 0.76 12.57
C PRO A 38 -10.90 -0.27 13.70
N ALA A 39 -11.24 -1.54 13.43
CA ALA A 39 -11.10 -2.61 14.40
C ALA A 39 -9.61 -2.88 14.73
N LEU A 40 -8.75 -2.92 13.71
CA LEU A 40 -7.30 -3.04 13.92
C LEU A 40 -6.74 -1.84 14.69
N ALA A 41 -7.18 -0.62 14.37
CA ALA A 41 -6.79 0.59 15.09
C ALA A 41 -7.07 0.51 16.59
N ALA A 42 -8.22 -0.08 16.95
CA ALA A 42 -8.68 -0.19 18.33
C ALA A 42 -7.99 -1.32 19.14
N VAL A 43 -7.49 -2.37 18.47
CA VAL A 43 -6.89 -3.55 19.15
C VAL A 43 -5.37 -3.62 19.04
N THR A 44 -4.73 -2.64 18.39
CA THR A 44 -3.27 -2.53 18.27
C THR A 44 -2.79 -1.24 18.88
N GLU A 45 -1.56 -1.24 19.41
CA GLU A 45 -0.98 -0.08 20.11
C GLU A 45 0.29 0.47 19.46
N ARG A 46 1.03 -0.35 18.71
CA ARG A 46 2.37 -0.01 18.21
C ARG A 46 2.51 -0.05 16.70
N VAL A 47 1.94 -1.04 16.03
CA VAL A 47 2.14 -1.22 14.59
C VAL A 47 1.47 -0.10 13.81
N ARG A 48 2.14 0.36 12.75
CA ARG A 48 1.49 1.17 11.72
C ARG A 48 0.38 0.34 11.07
N ILE A 49 -0.69 1.00 10.69
CA ILE A 49 -1.82 0.36 10.00
C ILE A 49 -2.13 1.13 8.72
N GLY A 50 -2.41 0.44 7.65
CA GLY A 50 -2.68 1.14 6.40
C GLY A 50 -3.32 0.30 5.31
N THR A 51 -3.71 0.99 4.26
CA THR A 51 -4.17 0.34 3.03
C THR A 51 -3.01 0.15 2.05
N LEU A 52 -2.99 -0.99 1.33
CA LEU A 52 -1.98 -1.25 0.30
C LEU A 52 -2.62 -1.90 -0.93
N VAL A 53 -3.33 -1.15 -1.75
CA VAL A 53 -3.68 0.27 -1.65
C VAL A 53 -5.16 0.48 -1.96
N SER A 54 -5.78 1.55 -1.46
CA SER A 54 -7.17 1.87 -1.78
C SER A 54 -7.30 2.42 -3.20
N PRO A 55 -8.17 1.82 -4.05
CA PRO A 55 -8.36 2.26 -5.43
C PRO A 55 -9.27 3.50 -5.50
N THR A 56 -8.78 4.59 -6.07
CA THR A 56 -9.59 5.80 -6.28
C THR A 56 -10.69 5.64 -7.34
N SER A 57 -10.70 4.53 -8.08
CA SER A 57 -11.80 4.13 -8.97
C SER A 57 -13.06 3.72 -8.20
N VAL A 58 -12.92 3.30 -6.95
CA VAL A 58 -14.02 2.80 -6.09
C VAL A 58 -14.43 3.82 -5.03
N HIS A 59 -13.47 4.62 -4.54
CA HIS A 59 -13.70 5.51 -3.42
C HIS A 59 -13.78 6.99 -3.83
N HIS A 60 -14.76 7.71 -3.29
CA HIS A 60 -14.81 9.16 -3.39
C HIS A 60 -13.71 9.78 -2.49
N PRO A 61 -12.82 10.66 -3.01
CA PRO A 61 -11.62 11.13 -2.29
C PRO A 61 -11.94 11.88 -0.99
N ALA A 62 -12.98 12.69 -0.95
CA ALA A 62 -13.35 13.41 0.26
C ALA A 62 -13.82 12.47 1.39
N LEU A 63 -14.58 11.42 1.04
CA LEU A 63 -15.02 10.41 2.02
C LEU A 63 -13.86 9.54 2.47
N LEU A 64 -12.94 9.24 1.56
CA LEU A 64 -11.72 8.48 1.86
C LEU A 64 -10.83 9.24 2.85
N ALA A 65 -10.60 10.52 2.63
CA ALA A 65 -9.87 11.40 3.54
C ALA A 65 -10.54 11.45 4.93
N LYS A 66 -11.86 11.56 4.98
CA LYS A 66 -12.61 11.57 6.24
C LYS A 66 -12.46 10.27 7.03
N ARG A 67 -12.51 9.11 6.36
CA ARG A 67 -12.27 7.80 6.98
C ARG A 67 -10.85 7.70 7.52
N ALA A 68 -9.85 8.07 6.71
CA ALA A 68 -8.44 8.03 7.09
C ALA A 68 -8.15 8.93 8.31
N ALA A 69 -8.68 10.15 8.35
CA ALA A 69 -8.54 11.04 9.50
C ALA A 69 -9.16 10.45 10.78
N THR A 70 -10.32 9.79 10.66
CA THR A 70 -10.96 9.12 11.79
C THR A 70 -10.14 7.96 12.31
N ILE A 71 -9.62 7.10 11.41
CA ILE A 71 -8.80 5.94 11.80
C ILE A 71 -7.45 6.40 12.37
N ASP A 72 -6.89 7.48 11.86
CA ASP A 72 -5.65 8.06 12.40
C ASP A 72 -5.83 8.48 13.87
N ARG A 73 -6.97 9.09 14.20
CA ARG A 73 -7.32 9.40 15.60
C ARG A 73 -7.56 8.18 16.46
N LEU A 74 -8.26 7.18 15.94
CA LEU A 74 -8.52 5.92 16.66
C LEU A 74 -7.21 5.16 16.96
N SER A 75 -6.23 5.29 16.09
CA SER A 75 -4.92 4.64 16.22
C SER A 75 -3.85 5.49 16.88
N ASP A 76 -4.18 6.69 17.33
CA ASP A 76 -3.20 7.65 17.88
C ASP A 76 -2.01 7.92 16.94
N GLY A 77 -2.32 8.24 15.67
CA GLY A 77 -1.33 8.66 14.68
C GLY A 77 -0.54 7.51 14.02
N ARG A 78 -1.12 6.31 13.86
CA ARG A 78 -0.45 5.17 13.21
C ARG A 78 -0.97 4.86 11.81
N MET A 79 -1.95 5.62 11.30
CA MET A 79 -2.55 5.38 9.97
C MET A 79 -1.62 5.81 8.85
N VAL A 80 -1.56 5.02 7.79
CA VAL A 80 -0.99 5.37 6.48
C VAL A 80 -2.05 5.15 5.41
N LEU A 81 -2.35 6.18 4.64
CA LEU A 81 -3.32 6.06 3.57
C LEU A 81 -2.62 5.70 2.25
N GLY A 82 -2.64 4.43 1.92
CA GLY A 82 -2.16 3.95 0.62
C GLY A 82 -3.21 4.13 -0.47
N LEU A 83 -2.82 4.71 -1.60
CA LEU A 83 -3.69 5.07 -2.71
C LEU A 83 -3.20 4.47 -4.03
N GLY A 84 -4.14 4.08 -4.88
CA GLY A 84 -3.90 3.59 -6.23
C GLY A 84 -4.99 4.02 -7.22
N ALA A 85 -4.70 3.93 -8.51
CA ALA A 85 -5.67 4.31 -9.55
C ALA A 85 -6.78 3.25 -9.80
N GLY A 86 -6.65 2.05 -9.22
CA GLY A 86 -7.52 0.91 -9.48
C GLY A 86 -7.06 0.06 -10.68
N TRP A 87 -7.30 -1.24 -10.61
CA TRP A 87 -6.83 -2.16 -11.66
C TRP A 87 -7.62 -3.46 -11.80
N GLN A 88 -8.20 -3.98 -10.73
CA GLN A 88 -8.78 -5.32 -10.70
C GLN A 88 -10.12 -5.36 -11.45
N ILE A 89 -10.16 -6.13 -12.54
CA ILE A 89 -11.28 -6.11 -13.50
C ILE A 89 -12.53 -6.78 -12.93
N ASN A 90 -12.37 -7.97 -12.32
CA ASN A 90 -13.51 -8.78 -11.90
C ASN A 90 -14.36 -8.11 -10.81
N GLU A 91 -13.76 -7.46 -9.83
CA GLU A 91 -14.52 -6.77 -8.78
C GLU A 91 -15.27 -5.55 -9.33
N HIS A 92 -14.64 -4.73 -10.19
CA HIS A 92 -15.31 -3.62 -10.83
C HIS A 92 -16.52 -4.09 -11.63
N HIS A 93 -16.34 -5.15 -12.45
CA HIS A 93 -17.43 -5.72 -13.24
C HIS A 93 -18.54 -6.27 -12.35
N ALA A 94 -18.22 -7.08 -11.34
CA ALA A 94 -19.21 -7.77 -10.51
C ALA A 94 -20.02 -6.81 -9.61
N TYR A 95 -19.39 -5.76 -9.12
CA TYR A 95 -20.06 -4.74 -8.26
C TYR A 95 -20.65 -3.58 -9.06
N GLY A 96 -20.62 -3.60 -10.39
CA GLY A 96 -21.19 -2.56 -11.24
C GLY A 96 -20.46 -1.23 -11.17
N ILE A 97 -19.17 -1.25 -10.83
CA ILE A 97 -18.32 -0.07 -10.75
C ILE A 97 -17.53 0.04 -12.07
N GLU A 98 -17.57 1.19 -12.71
CA GLU A 98 -16.84 1.40 -13.97
C GLU A 98 -15.32 1.38 -13.74
N LEU A 99 -14.62 0.50 -14.43
CA LEU A 99 -13.16 0.55 -14.53
C LEU A 99 -12.76 1.32 -15.78
N GLU A 100 -12.62 2.62 -15.65
CA GLU A 100 -12.22 3.49 -16.78
C GLU A 100 -10.88 3.07 -17.41
N PRO A 101 -10.63 3.44 -18.67
CA PRO A 101 -9.33 3.22 -19.33
C PRO A 101 -8.15 3.77 -18.51
N PRO A 102 -6.95 3.17 -18.57
CA PRO A 102 -5.81 3.52 -17.71
C PRO A 102 -5.48 5.02 -17.67
N GLY A 103 -5.52 5.72 -18.81
CA GLY A 103 -5.24 7.16 -18.88
C GLY A 103 -6.23 8.00 -18.08
N LYS A 104 -7.53 7.66 -18.15
CA LYS A 104 -8.57 8.33 -17.38
C LYS A 104 -8.45 8.04 -15.89
N ARG A 105 -8.18 6.78 -15.50
CA ARG A 105 -7.96 6.41 -14.10
C ARG A 105 -6.81 7.19 -13.47
N VAL A 106 -5.71 7.38 -14.21
CA VAL A 106 -4.57 8.17 -13.73
C VAL A 106 -4.94 9.64 -13.60
N SER A 107 -5.75 10.21 -14.52
CA SER A 107 -6.23 11.59 -14.40
C SER A 107 -7.16 11.77 -13.19
N ARG A 108 -8.09 10.84 -12.98
CA ARG A 108 -8.96 10.80 -11.79
C ARG A 108 -8.15 10.67 -10.50
N PHE A 109 -7.13 9.82 -10.50
CA PHE A 109 -6.22 9.65 -9.37
C PHE A 109 -5.47 10.94 -9.01
N GLU A 110 -5.01 11.69 -10.02
CA GLU A 110 -4.31 12.96 -9.83
C GLU A 110 -5.18 14.01 -9.13
N GLU A 111 -6.46 14.13 -9.48
CA GLU A 111 -7.41 14.94 -8.73
C GLU A 111 -7.68 14.40 -7.33
N SER A 112 -7.86 13.08 -7.22
CA SER A 112 -8.14 12.41 -5.94
C SER A 112 -7.07 12.67 -4.88
N ILE A 113 -5.79 12.52 -5.23
CA ILE A 113 -4.71 12.71 -4.26
C ILE A 113 -4.58 14.18 -3.82
N GLN A 114 -4.87 15.14 -4.71
CA GLN A 114 -4.88 16.56 -4.37
C GLN A 114 -6.02 16.88 -3.39
N ILE A 115 -7.22 16.35 -3.65
CA ILE A 115 -8.38 16.49 -2.76
C ILE A 115 -8.08 15.88 -1.39
N VAL A 116 -7.59 14.64 -1.35
CA VAL A 116 -7.23 13.96 -0.10
C VAL A 116 -6.23 14.77 0.71
N ARG A 117 -5.17 15.27 0.08
CA ARG A 117 -4.18 16.12 0.78
C ARG A 117 -4.80 17.37 1.36
N SER A 118 -5.61 18.08 0.57
CA SER A 118 -6.28 19.31 1.00
C SER A 118 -7.23 19.01 2.18
N MET A 119 -8.09 18.02 2.06
CA MET A 119 -9.02 17.58 3.11
C MET A 119 -8.33 17.26 4.44
N LEU A 120 -7.17 16.61 4.39
CA LEU A 120 -6.43 16.20 5.59
C LEU A 120 -5.67 17.35 6.26
N SER A 121 -5.40 18.46 5.58
CA SER A 121 -4.53 19.54 6.07
C SER A 121 -5.19 20.92 6.15
N ALA A 122 -6.03 21.29 5.17
CA ALA A 122 -6.67 22.60 5.12
C ALA A 122 -7.91 22.67 6.04
N GLU A 123 -8.31 23.86 6.45
CA GLU A 123 -9.55 24.10 7.22
C GLU A 123 -10.77 23.59 6.47
N SER A 124 -10.91 23.98 5.20
CA SER A 124 -11.88 23.40 4.27
C SER A 124 -11.26 23.21 2.89
N THR A 125 -11.91 22.43 2.05
CA THR A 125 -11.46 22.11 0.70
C THR A 125 -12.49 22.53 -0.33
N THR A 126 -12.09 23.37 -1.28
CA THR A 126 -12.80 23.62 -2.53
C THR A 126 -11.95 23.15 -3.69
N PHE A 127 -12.52 22.33 -4.58
CA PHE A 127 -11.83 21.77 -5.73
C PHE A 127 -12.81 21.61 -6.90
N HIS A 128 -12.50 22.22 -8.04
CA HIS A 128 -13.28 22.12 -9.27
C HIS A 128 -12.42 21.49 -10.36
N GLY A 129 -12.61 20.20 -10.60
CA GLY A 129 -11.85 19.40 -11.56
C GLY A 129 -12.71 18.81 -12.68
N ALA A 130 -12.12 17.92 -13.45
CA ALA A 130 -12.83 17.18 -14.50
C ALA A 130 -13.63 16.00 -13.96
N TYR A 131 -13.24 15.47 -12.79
CA TYR A 131 -13.83 14.27 -12.18
C TYR A 131 -14.53 14.55 -10.87
N TYR A 132 -14.14 15.60 -10.16
CA TYR A 132 -14.67 15.93 -8.85
C TYR A 132 -14.98 17.42 -8.74
N ASP A 133 -16.11 17.69 -8.09
CA ASP A 133 -16.55 19.03 -7.74
C ASP A 133 -16.87 19.07 -6.24
N ILE A 134 -16.08 19.81 -5.48
CA ILE A 134 -16.16 19.87 -4.00
C ILE A 134 -16.14 21.35 -3.61
N THR A 135 -17.09 21.74 -2.76
CA THR A 135 -17.25 23.12 -2.32
C THR A 135 -17.24 23.19 -0.80
N ASP A 136 -16.26 23.92 -0.25
CA ASP A 136 -16.11 24.25 1.17
C ASP A 136 -16.27 23.05 2.12
N ALA A 137 -15.72 21.90 1.72
CA ALA A 137 -15.87 20.65 2.47
C ALA A 137 -14.93 20.59 3.68
N PRO A 138 -15.43 20.48 4.92
CA PRO A 138 -14.60 20.28 6.11
C PRO A 138 -14.18 18.82 6.27
N CYS A 139 -13.06 18.61 6.95
CA CYS A 139 -12.62 17.27 7.35
C CYS A 139 -12.25 17.26 8.84
N ASP A 140 -13.24 17.50 9.71
CA ASP A 140 -13.05 17.49 11.17
C ASP A 140 -13.63 16.23 11.83
N PRO A 141 -12.93 15.69 12.85
CA PRO A 141 -11.65 16.15 13.36
C PRO A 141 -10.50 15.88 12.38
N LYS A 142 -9.51 16.78 12.34
CA LYS A 142 -8.26 16.55 11.60
C LYS A 142 -7.51 15.33 12.16
N PRO A 143 -6.66 14.66 11.35
CA PRO A 143 -5.82 13.58 11.86
C PRO A 143 -4.91 14.03 13.01
N VAL A 144 -4.35 13.09 13.75
CA VAL A 144 -3.28 13.33 14.75
C VAL A 144 -1.99 13.70 14.04
N GLN A 145 -1.69 12.95 12.98
CA GLN A 145 -0.51 13.20 12.15
C GLN A 145 -0.69 14.46 11.28
N SER A 146 0.35 15.30 11.21
CA SER A 146 0.35 16.50 10.36
C SER A 146 1.69 16.62 9.61
N PRO A 147 1.75 16.20 8.35
CA PRO A 147 0.70 15.57 7.53
C PRO A 147 0.49 14.07 7.83
N LEU A 148 -0.72 13.57 7.59
CA LEU A 148 -0.98 12.13 7.53
C LEU A 148 -0.25 11.54 6.30
N PRO A 149 0.56 10.49 6.44
CA PRO A 149 1.32 9.93 5.33
C PRO A 149 0.42 9.35 4.25
N LEU A 150 0.64 9.78 3.00
CA LEU A 150 0.06 9.16 1.81
C LEU A 150 1.11 8.26 1.16
N LEU A 151 0.75 7.00 0.94
CA LEU A 151 1.56 6.03 0.20
C LEU A 151 0.93 5.83 -1.19
N VAL A 152 1.76 5.69 -2.23
CA VAL A 152 1.28 5.33 -3.57
C VAL A 152 2.00 4.09 -4.08
N GLY A 153 1.20 3.06 -4.44
CA GLY A 153 1.70 1.84 -5.07
C GLY A 153 1.70 1.97 -6.60
N THR A 154 2.88 2.08 -7.22
CA THR A 154 2.97 2.27 -8.68
C THR A 154 4.37 2.05 -9.27
N ARG A 155 4.40 1.82 -10.62
CA ARG A 155 5.63 1.76 -11.43
C ARG A 155 5.51 2.58 -12.72
N SER A 156 4.32 3.08 -13.06
CA SER A 156 4.14 3.77 -14.35
C SER A 156 4.68 5.22 -14.29
N PRO A 157 5.30 5.74 -15.37
CA PRO A 157 5.97 7.04 -15.34
C PRO A 157 5.07 8.19 -14.92
N ARG A 158 3.81 8.23 -15.43
CA ARG A 158 2.88 9.31 -15.06
C ARG A 158 2.48 9.22 -13.58
N MET A 159 2.21 8.02 -13.07
CA MET A 159 1.91 7.82 -11.66
C MET A 159 3.12 8.15 -10.76
N LEU A 160 4.35 7.83 -11.17
CA LEU A 160 5.56 8.20 -10.43
C LEU A 160 5.69 9.72 -10.29
N ARG A 161 5.39 10.50 -11.35
CA ARG A 161 5.40 11.98 -11.25
C ARG A 161 4.36 12.50 -10.26
N ILE A 162 3.16 11.93 -10.24
CA ILE A 162 2.12 12.30 -9.26
C ILE A 162 2.59 11.92 -7.85
N THR A 163 3.15 10.71 -7.68
CA THR A 163 3.72 10.23 -6.41
C THR A 163 4.79 11.18 -5.89
N ALA A 164 5.77 11.51 -6.73
CA ALA A 164 6.87 12.40 -6.37
C ALA A 164 6.40 13.81 -5.96
N ARG A 165 5.29 14.30 -6.48
CA ARG A 165 4.72 15.62 -6.11
C ARG A 165 3.86 15.58 -4.85
N HIS A 166 3.19 14.47 -4.57
CA HIS A 166 2.06 14.46 -3.65
C HIS A 166 2.16 13.46 -2.50
N ALA A 167 2.93 12.36 -2.64
CA ALA A 167 3.00 11.31 -1.64
C ALA A 167 4.20 11.45 -0.70
N ALA A 168 4.07 10.96 0.53
CA ALA A 168 5.17 10.82 1.48
C ALA A 168 5.90 9.48 1.28
N GLU A 169 5.20 8.47 0.81
CA GLU A 169 5.70 7.11 0.70
C GLU A 169 5.39 6.51 -0.68
N TRP A 170 6.26 5.64 -1.15
CA TRP A 170 6.10 4.90 -2.39
C TRP A 170 6.28 3.41 -2.16
N ASN A 171 5.47 2.61 -2.85
CA ASN A 171 5.54 1.16 -2.81
C ASN A 171 5.68 0.56 -4.20
N THR A 172 6.43 -0.53 -4.29
CA THR A 172 6.58 -1.32 -5.52
C THR A 172 6.63 -2.81 -5.23
N TRP A 173 6.43 -3.62 -6.27
CA TRP A 173 6.68 -5.06 -6.27
C TRP A 173 7.92 -5.37 -7.09
N GLY A 174 8.76 -6.29 -6.62
CA GLY A 174 9.91 -6.74 -7.39
C GLY A 174 10.89 -7.57 -6.58
N THR A 175 11.64 -8.47 -7.24
CA THR A 175 12.89 -9.03 -6.71
C THR A 175 13.90 -7.91 -6.51
N PRO A 176 15.04 -8.10 -5.80
CA PRO A 176 16.05 -7.05 -5.62
C PRO A 176 16.46 -6.39 -6.94
N GLU A 177 16.66 -7.16 -8.01
CA GLU A 177 17.06 -6.63 -9.32
C GLU A 177 15.96 -5.78 -9.96
N GLN A 178 14.71 -6.23 -9.87
CA GLN A 178 13.56 -5.48 -10.37
C GLN A 178 13.32 -4.21 -9.55
N ALA A 179 13.43 -4.33 -8.24
CA ALA A 179 13.23 -3.22 -7.31
C ALA A 179 14.31 -2.13 -7.50
N ALA A 180 15.55 -2.51 -7.79
CA ALA A 180 16.62 -1.56 -8.15
C ALA A 180 16.24 -0.70 -9.35
N VAL A 181 15.72 -1.31 -10.42
CA VAL A 181 15.26 -0.58 -11.62
C VAL A 181 14.09 0.35 -11.30
N HIS A 182 13.11 -0.14 -10.53
CA HIS A 182 11.95 0.68 -10.16
C HIS A 182 12.36 1.87 -9.28
N ARG A 183 13.28 1.65 -8.33
CA ARG A 183 13.78 2.69 -7.45
C ARG A 183 14.59 3.74 -8.20
N ALA A 184 15.42 3.34 -9.15
CA ALA A 184 16.15 4.26 -10.02
C ALA A 184 15.20 5.17 -10.80
N SER A 185 14.11 4.61 -11.35
CA SER A 185 13.06 5.40 -12.04
C SER A 185 12.33 6.37 -11.11
N LEU A 186 12.10 6.00 -9.84
CA LEU A 186 11.54 6.91 -8.84
C LEU A 186 12.50 8.07 -8.55
N ILE A 187 13.79 7.78 -8.32
CA ILE A 187 14.82 8.79 -8.01
C ILE A 187 14.93 9.80 -9.16
N GLU A 188 15.01 9.32 -10.40
CA GLU A 188 15.04 10.16 -11.59
C GLU A 188 13.79 11.06 -11.66
N THR A 189 12.61 10.48 -11.44
CA THR A 189 11.35 11.23 -11.43
C THR A 189 11.32 12.28 -10.30
N CYS A 190 11.85 11.98 -9.12
CA CYS A 190 11.98 12.98 -8.04
C CYS A 190 12.84 14.16 -8.47
N HIS A 191 13.98 13.92 -9.11
CA HIS A 191 14.83 15.00 -9.65
C HIS A 191 14.12 15.81 -10.72
N GLU A 192 13.37 15.17 -11.65
CA GLU A 192 12.57 15.85 -12.68
C GLU A 192 11.55 16.86 -12.10
N VAL A 193 10.96 16.54 -10.95
CA VAL A 193 9.96 17.40 -10.29
C VAL A 193 10.56 18.31 -9.22
N GLY A 194 11.87 18.29 -9.03
CA GLY A 194 12.58 19.13 -8.05
C GLY A 194 12.42 18.66 -6.60
N ARG A 195 12.16 17.36 -6.38
CA ARG A 195 12.07 16.77 -5.05
C ARG A 195 13.36 16.05 -4.67
N ASP A 196 13.83 16.22 -3.44
CA ASP A 196 14.88 15.38 -2.88
C ASP A 196 14.34 13.95 -2.65
N PRO A 197 14.90 12.91 -3.33
CA PRO A 197 14.50 11.52 -3.15
C PRO A 197 14.60 11.01 -1.71
N ALA A 198 15.53 11.53 -0.90
CA ALA A 198 15.71 11.15 0.49
C ALA A 198 14.49 11.50 1.39
N THR A 199 13.60 12.38 0.92
CA THR A 199 12.35 12.73 1.61
C THR A 199 11.20 11.76 1.32
N MET A 200 11.42 10.76 0.47
CA MET A 200 10.44 9.75 0.08
C MET A 200 10.76 8.42 0.80
N ARG A 201 9.88 8.00 1.71
CA ARG A 201 9.97 6.66 2.27
C ARG A 201 9.60 5.62 1.21
N THR A 202 10.38 4.54 1.13
CA THR A 202 10.22 3.52 0.10
C THR A 202 9.96 2.14 0.69
N SER A 203 8.99 1.43 0.13
CA SER A 203 8.70 0.05 0.51
C SER A 203 8.60 -0.87 -0.69
N VAL A 204 8.87 -2.16 -0.48
CA VAL A 204 8.83 -3.17 -1.52
C VAL A 204 8.11 -4.43 -1.05
N ASN A 205 7.41 -5.08 -1.99
CA ASN A 205 6.78 -6.37 -1.78
C ASN A 205 7.41 -7.41 -2.73
N ALA A 206 7.57 -8.62 -2.21
CA ALA A 206 7.76 -9.83 -3.00
C ALA A 206 7.12 -10.99 -2.25
N LEU A 207 6.69 -12.04 -2.93
CA LEU A 207 6.30 -13.29 -2.28
C LEU A 207 7.53 -13.89 -1.60
N VAL A 208 7.34 -14.58 -0.50
CA VAL A 208 8.42 -15.30 0.19
C VAL A 208 8.05 -16.77 0.26
N ASP A 209 8.99 -17.60 -0.12
CA ASP A 209 8.88 -19.06 -0.04
C ASP A 209 10.09 -19.61 0.72
N LEU A 210 9.94 -19.74 2.00
CA LEU A 210 10.93 -20.37 2.88
C LEU A 210 10.82 -21.88 2.69
N ASP A 211 11.94 -22.54 2.44
CA ASP A 211 12.14 -23.96 2.15
C ASP A 211 12.18 -24.31 0.65
N GLY A 212 12.23 -23.34 -0.24
CA GLY A 212 12.75 -23.49 -1.59
C GLY A 212 11.81 -24.00 -2.67
N SER A 213 10.50 -23.92 -2.50
CA SER A 213 9.57 -24.21 -3.59
C SER A 213 9.64 -23.12 -4.66
N VAL A 214 9.46 -23.50 -5.92
CA VAL A 214 9.47 -22.52 -7.02
C VAL A 214 8.17 -21.72 -7.01
N PRO A 215 8.25 -20.39 -6.86
CA PRO A 215 7.05 -19.55 -6.82
C PRO A 215 6.27 -19.58 -8.14
N PRO A 216 4.98 -19.26 -8.11
CA PRO A 216 4.17 -19.18 -9.33
C PRO A 216 4.79 -18.26 -10.38
N PRO A 217 4.80 -18.66 -11.65
CA PRO A 217 5.36 -17.84 -12.75
C PRO A 217 4.73 -16.45 -12.80
N GLY A 218 5.53 -15.43 -13.11
CA GLY A 218 5.07 -14.06 -13.35
C GLY A 218 4.88 -13.18 -12.11
N ARG A 219 5.17 -13.67 -10.90
CA ARG A 219 5.20 -12.84 -9.69
C ARG A 219 6.62 -12.72 -9.14
N ALA A 220 6.95 -11.53 -8.61
CA ALA A 220 8.19 -11.33 -7.87
C ALA A 220 8.16 -12.19 -6.61
N ALA A 221 9.17 -13.02 -6.42
CA ALA A 221 9.27 -13.90 -5.27
C ALA A 221 10.72 -14.13 -4.87
N LEU A 222 10.92 -14.23 -3.57
CA LEU A 222 12.15 -14.66 -2.92
C LEU A 222 11.96 -16.09 -2.46
N TYR A 223 12.94 -16.94 -2.65
CA TYR A 223 12.86 -18.35 -2.27
C TYR A 223 14.23 -18.91 -1.89
N GLY A 224 14.24 -19.97 -1.12
CA GLY A 224 15.43 -20.66 -0.69
C GLY A 224 15.49 -20.94 0.80
N SER A 225 16.65 -21.34 1.28
CA SER A 225 16.91 -21.50 2.72
C SER A 225 16.81 -20.16 3.47
N ALA A 226 16.67 -20.23 4.79
CA ALA A 226 16.65 -19.04 5.63
C ALA A 226 17.84 -18.10 5.36
N GLN A 227 19.07 -18.64 5.27
CA GLN A 227 20.25 -17.83 4.97
C GLN A 227 20.18 -17.15 3.60
N GLN A 228 19.72 -17.86 2.56
CA GLN A 228 19.54 -17.26 1.22
C GLN A 228 18.51 -16.14 1.23
N LEU A 229 17.45 -16.28 2.03
CA LEU A 229 16.44 -15.24 2.19
C LEU A 229 16.99 -14.03 3.01
N VAL A 230 17.78 -14.26 4.04
CA VAL A 230 18.49 -13.18 4.77
C VAL A 230 19.33 -12.36 3.80
N ASP A 231 20.12 -13.01 2.93
CA ASP A 231 20.95 -12.34 1.93
C ASP A 231 20.10 -11.53 0.93
N GLN A 232 18.97 -12.10 0.46
CA GLN A 232 18.05 -11.41 -0.45
C GLN A 232 17.35 -10.22 0.21
N PHE A 233 16.96 -10.33 1.48
CA PHE A 233 16.40 -9.20 2.23
C PHE A 233 17.45 -8.10 2.47
N GLY A 234 18.70 -8.49 2.74
CA GLY A 234 19.83 -7.57 2.86
C GLY A 234 20.02 -6.71 1.61
N GLN A 235 19.83 -7.29 0.42
CA GLN A 235 19.92 -6.55 -0.84
C GLN A 235 18.90 -5.40 -0.94
N TYR A 236 17.67 -5.54 -0.42
CA TYR A 236 16.74 -4.41 -0.40
C TYR A 236 17.22 -3.28 0.53
N ALA A 237 17.83 -3.61 1.68
CA ALA A 237 18.40 -2.62 2.57
C ALA A 237 19.58 -1.90 1.90
N GLU A 238 20.47 -2.62 1.22
CA GLU A 238 21.58 -2.05 0.44
C GLU A 238 21.08 -1.16 -0.70
N LEU A 239 19.97 -1.51 -1.33
CA LEU A 239 19.29 -0.67 -2.32
C LEU A 239 18.64 0.57 -1.71
N GLY A 240 18.56 0.68 -0.39
CA GLY A 240 18.00 1.80 0.34
C GLY A 240 16.47 1.80 0.42
N PHE A 241 15.84 0.63 0.44
CA PHE A 241 14.44 0.52 0.84
C PHE A 241 14.31 0.60 2.35
N ASP A 242 13.31 1.34 2.81
CA ASP A 242 13.02 1.55 4.24
C ASP A 242 12.18 0.44 4.86
N GLU A 243 11.43 -0.30 4.03
CA GLU A 243 10.49 -1.31 4.51
C GLU A 243 10.28 -2.42 3.47
N PHE A 244 10.29 -3.68 3.93
CA PHE A 244 9.78 -4.83 3.18
C PHE A 244 8.40 -5.21 3.71
N ILE A 245 7.41 -5.32 2.84
CA ILE A 245 6.06 -5.73 3.18
C ILE A 245 5.84 -7.17 2.73
N LEU A 246 5.67 -8.06 3.71
CA LEU A 246 5.49 -9.49 3.50
C LEU A 246 4.02 -9.78 3.14
N PRO A 247 3.71 -10.25 1.92
CA PRO A 247 2.39 -10.79 1.62
C PRO A 247 2.18 -12.13 2.31
N ASP A 248 1.01 -12.36 2.89
CA ASP A 248 0.74 -13.54 3.70
C ASP A 248 -0.10 -14.61 3.01
N TRP A 249 -0.74 -14.31 1.87
CA TRP A 249 -1.71 -15.22 1.23
C TRP A 249 -1.09 -16.48 0.62
N ASN A 250 0.23 -16.53 0.44
CA ASN A 250 0.97 -17.71 -0.05
C ASN A 250 1.67 -18.51 1.06
N LEU A 251 1.55 -18.08 2.31
CA LEU A 251 2.33 -18.63 3.43
C LEU A 251 1.68 -19.84 4.13
N GLY A 252 0.49 -20.25 3.69
CA GLY A 252 -0.21 -21.40 4.23
C GLY A 252 -1.64 -21.52 3.71
N ALA A 253 -2.21 -22.70 3.81
CA ALA A 253 -3.56 -23.00 3.35
C ALA A 253 -4.64 -22.39 4.27
N ASP A 254 -4.34 -22.26 5.55
CA ASP A 254 -5.25 -21.71 6.55
C ASP A 254 -4.57 -20.65 7.43
N SER A 255 -5.32 -20.08 8.36
CA SER A 255 -4.85 -19.01 9.24
C SER A 255 -3.79 -19.47 10.23
N SER A 256 -3.79 -20.74 10.65
CA SER A 256 -2.80 -21.29 11.58
C SER A 256 -1.46 -21.47 10.88
N GLU A 257 -1.47 -22.14 9.73
CA GLU A 257 -0.26 -22.32 8.92
C GLU A 257 0.39 -20.99 8.53
N ARG A 258 -0.44 -20.01 8.13
CA ARG A 258 0.04 -18.64 7.84
C ARG A 258 0.68 -17.98 9.06
N ALA A 259 0.05 -18.10 10.22
CA ALA A 259 0.58 -17.53 11.45
C ALA A 259 1.92 -18.15 11.83
N ASP A 260 2.06 -19.46 11.72
CA ASP A 260 3.29 -20.19 12.00
C ASP A 260 4.39 -19.81 11.01
N MET A 261 4.08 -19.73 9.72
CA MET A 261 5.05 -19.32 8.70
C MET A 261 5.50 -17.86 8.88
N VAL A 262 4.57 -16.95 9.18
CA VAL A 262 4.90 -15.53 9.50
C VAL A 262 5.82 -15.44 10.73
N ALA A 263 5.59 -16.28 11.75
CA ALA A 263 6.46 -16.35 12.93
C ALA A 263 7.86 -16.89 12.60
N ARG A 264 7.94 -17.94 11.77
CA ARG A 264 9.22 -18.49 11.29
C ARG A 264 10.01 -17.45 10.47
N ILE A 265 9.36 -16.80 9.48
CA ILE A 265 9.99 -15.75 8.66
C ILE A 265 10.50 -14.62 9.55
N LYS A 266 9.74 -14.24 10.59
CA LYS A 266 10.18 -13.20 11.54
C LYS A 266 11.47 -13.60 12.23
N THR A 267 11.53 -14.77 12.83
CA THR A 267 12.66 -15.22 13.67
C THR A 267 13.87 -15.69 12.85
N GLU A 268 13.62 -16.43 11.77
CA GLU A 268 14.67 -17.04 10.96
C GLU A 268 15.29 -16.09 9.93
N ILE A 269 14.56 -15.01 9.54
CA ILE A 269 14.99 -14.11 8.47
C ILE A 269 15.01 -12.66 8.95
N VAL A 270 13.86 -12.08 9.29
CA VAL A 270 13.74 -10.63 9.55
C VAL A 270 14.62 -10.18 10.71
N ASP A 271 14.65 -10.94 11.81
CA ASP A 271 15.46 -10.63 12.97
C ASP A 271 16.98 -10.79 12.72
N GLN A 272 17.36 -11.57 11.70
CA GLN A 272 18.75 -11.75 11.31
C GLN A 272 19.25 -10.61 10.38
N VAL A 273 18.38 -10.01 9.57
CA VAL A 273 18.72 -8.83 8.75
C VAL A 273 18.88 -7.57 9.60
N ALA A 274 18.14 -7.47 10.70
CA ALA A 274 18.16 -6.31 11.60
C ALA A 274 19.31 -6.33 12.61
N ALA A 275 20.04 -7.42 12.73
CA ALA A 275 21.18 -7.60 13.65
C ALA A 275 22.50 -7.18 13.01
#